data_10189ae84861394daad4111b5474e6d8
#
_entry.id   10189ae84861394daad4111b5474e6d8
#
_cell.length_a   1.000
_cell.length_b   1.000
_cell.length_c   1.000
_cell.angle_alpha   90.00
_cell.angle_beta   90.00
_cell.angle_gamma   90.00
#
_symmetry.space_group_name_H-M   'P 1'
#
loop_
_entity.id
_entity.type
_entity.pdbx_description
1 polymer ?
#
loop_
_entity_poly.entity_id
_entity_poly.type
_entity_poly.pdbx_seq_one_letter_code
_entity_poly.pdbx_strand_id
1 'polypeptide(L)'
;MEQDKVIPLDTQRRLVAYQTAKSWEEVPHVAYLYEPDATEFYQAYLRRREELSGQGLRLTLSTLLLKAVAEGLKAAPLLEILPPQVFAVGISALQEKPGVYTDQRGEKAIGVRRYLPMCLAFDHRVMDFSGLVPFLKRMDEIFASPAEIGAW
;
A
#
# COMPACT_ATOMS: atom_id res chain seq x y z
N MET A 1 16.26 2.31 -42.16
CA MET A 1 15.64 1.29 -41.30
C MET A 1 16.63 1.08 -40.16
N GLU A 2 16.30 1.53 -38.97
CA GLU A 2 17.10 1.32 -37.76
C GLU A 2 17.01 -0.17 -37.41
N GLN A 3 18.14 -0.85 -37.26
CA GLN A 3 18.15 -2.27 -36.89
C GLN A 3 17.74 -2.41 -35.45
N ASP A 4 16.74 -3.23 -35.17
CA ASP A 4 16.30 -3.58 -33.83
C ASP A 4 17.46 -4.13 -33.01
N LYS A 5 17.81 -3.44 -31.93
CA LYS A 5 18.89 -3.85 -31.05
C LYS A 5 18.39 -4.92 -30.07
N VAL A 6 18.80 -6.16 -30.27
CA VAL A 6 18.51 -7.26 -29.32
C VAL A 6 19.45 -7.13 -28.10
N ILE A 7 18.86 -6.91 -26.93
CA ILE A 7 19.57 -6.88 -25.65
C ILE A 7 19.29 -8.18 -24.92
N PRO A 8 20.29 -9.07 -24.71
CA PRO A 8 20.06 -10.31 -23.99
C PRO A 8 19.81 -10.04 -22.50
N LEU A 9 18.89 -10.80 -21.90
CA LEU A 9 18.65 -10.76 -20.47
C LEU A 9 19.84 -11.35 -19.72
N ASP A 10 20.31 -10.68 -18.67
CA ASP A 10 21.28 -11.24 -17.73
C ASP A 10 20.65 -12.38 -16.90
N THR A 11 21.46 -13.09 -16.12
CA THR A 11 21.02 -14.25 -15.33
C THR A 11 19.94 -13.89 -14.32
N GLN A 12 20.05 -12.74 -13.67
CA GLN A 12 19.07 -12.29 -12.68
C GLN A 12 17.72 -11.98 -13.34
N ARG A 13 17.72 -11.26 -14.46
CA ARG A 13 16.50 -10.94 -15.21
C ARG A 13 15.85 -12.18 -15.81
N ARG A 14 16.64 -13.18 -16.24
CA ARG A 14 16.08 -14.46 -16.69
C ARG A 14 15.38 -15.20 -15.57
N LEU A 15 15.95 -15.20 -14.36
CA LEU A 15 15.32 -15.82 -13.19
C LEU A 15 14.00 -15.11 -12.84
N VAL A 16 14.00 -13.78 -12.82
CA VAL A 16 12.78 -12.99 -12.57
C VAL A 16 11.72 -13.29 -13.64
N ALA A 17 12.09 -13.29 -14.93
CA ALA A 17 11.16 -13.60 -16.02
C ALA A 17 10.55 -15.00 -15.87
N TYR A 18 11.37 -16.01 -15.56
CA TYR A 18 10.89 -17.38 -15.33
C TYR A 18 9.90 -17.46 -14.16
N GLN A 19 10.24 -16.88 -13.00
CA GLN A 19 9.37 -16.90 -11.82
C GLN A 19 8.06 -16.16 -12.07
N THR A 20 8.13 -15.01 -12.75
CA THR A 20 6.93 -14.22 -13.08
C THR A 20 6.02 -14.97 -14.05
N ALA A 21 6.57 -15.56 -15.11
CA ALA A 21 5.79 -16.33 -16.07
C ALA A 21 5.12 -17.54 -15.40
N LYS A 22 5.88 -18.30 -14.60
CA LYS A 22 5.36 -19.45 -13.85
C LYS A 22 4.25 -19.06 -12.89
N SER A 23 4.45 -17.98 -12.13
CA SER A 23 3.42 -17.45 -11.22
C SER A 23 2.15 -17.05 -11.98
N TRP A 24 2.31 -16.42 -13.14
CA TRP A 24 1.17 -16.00 -13.98
C TRP A 24 0.37 -17.17 -14.53
N GLU A 25 1.03 -18.29 -14.89
CA GLU A 25 0.39 -19.48 -15.41
C GLU A 25 -0.29 -20.32 -14.30
N GLU A 26 0.30 -20.37 -13.10
CA GLU A 26 -0.13 -21.28 -12.05
C GLU A 26 -1.09 -20.64 -11.04
N VAL A 27 -1.08 -19.32 -10.88
CA VAL A 27 -1.83 -18.60 -9.84
C VAL A 27 -2.92 -17.71 -10.44
N PRO A 28 -4.20 -17.95 -10.18
CA PRO A 28 -5.28 -17.04 -10.57
C PRO A 28 -5.23 -15.77 -9.70
N HIS A 29 -4.48 -14.78 -10.16
CA HIS A 29 -4.33 -13.51 -9.48
C HIS A 29 -5.60 -12.67 -9.59
N VAL A 30 -6.02 -12.09 -8.47
CA VAL A 30 -7.00 -11.01 -8.42
C VAL A 30 -6.28 -9.75 -7.96
N ALA A 31 -6.52 -8.64 -8.65
CA ALA A 31 -6.01 -7.32 -8.27
C ALA A 31 -7.18 -6.43 -7.83
N TYR A 32 -7.02 -5.80 -6.67
CA TYR A 32 -7.94 -4.81 -6.15
C TYR A 32 -7.23 -3.46 -6.06
N LEU A 33 -7.84 -2.43 -6.65
CA LEU A 33 -7.35 -1.06 -6.55
C LEU A 33 -7.96 -0.41 -5.31
N TYR A 34 -7.11 -0.01 -4.39
CA TYR A 34 -7.47 0.65 -3.14
C TYR A 34 -6.83 2.03 -3.10
N GLU A 35 -7.64 3.06 -2.92
CA GLU A 35 -7.17 4.45 -2.96
C GLU A 35 -7.73 5.23 -1.75
N PRO A 36 -7.16 5.05 -0.55
CA PRO A 36 -7.61 5.78 0.63
C PRO A 36 -7.23 7.26 0.56
N ASP A 37 -8.05 8.10 1.20
CA ASP A 37 -7.66 9.45 1.52
C ASP A 37 -6.60 9.41 2.64
N ALA A 38 -5.37 9.68 2.28
CA ALA A 38 -4.21 9.64 3.16
C ALA A 38 -3.82 11.04 3.70
N THR A 39 -4.70 12.02 3.64
CA THR A 39 -4.39 13.40 4.03
C THR A 39 -4.00 13.47 5.51
N GLU A 40 -4.82 12.92 6.39
CA GLU A 40 -4.57 12.93 7.84
C GLU A 40 -3.34 12.10 8.21
N PHE A 41 -3.19 10.93 7.59
CA PHE A 41 -2.01 10.09 7.74
C PHE A 41 -0.72 10.82 7.34
N TYR A 42 -0.73 11.53 6.23
CA TYR A 42 0.44 12.30 5.78
C TYR A 42 0.76 13.46 6.70
N GLN A 43 -0.24 14.15 7.24
CA GLN A 43 -0.03 15.21 8.24
C GLN A 43 0.57 14.63 9.54
N ALA A 44 0.08 13.49 10.00
CA ALA A 44 0.64 12.81 11.17
C ALA A 44 2.10 12.35 10.93
N TYR A 45 2.40 11.84 9.72
CA TYR A 45 3.78 11.56 9.31
C TYR A 45 4.69 12.78 9.40
N LEU A 46 4.26 13.94 8.90
CA LEU A 46 5.06 15.16 8.92
C LEU A 46 5.39 15.58 10.35
N ARG A 47 4.39 15.59 11.24
CA ARG A 47 4.59 15.89 12.67
C ARG A 47 5.58 14.91 13.30
N ARG A 48 5.37 13.61 13.12
CA ARG A 48 6.23 12.59 13.72
C ARG A 48 7.66 12.63 13.19
N ARG A 49 7.83 12.92 11.91
CA ARG A 49 9.15 13.09 11.29
C ARG A 49 9.91 14.25 11.93
N GLU A 50 9.24 15.37 12.19
CA GLU A 50 9.84 16.55 12.82
C GLU A 50 10.28 16.27 14.26
N GLU A 51 9.42 15.63 15.07
CA GLU A 51 9.73 15.18 16.43
C GLU A 51 10.97 14.28 16.49
N LEU A 52 11.02 13.26 15.64
CA LEU A 52 12.13 12.32 15.58
C LEU A 52 13.42 12.95 15.03
N SER A 53 13.31 13.88 14.08
CA SER A 53 14.45 14.63 13.56
C SER A 53 15.13 15.44 14.67
N GLY A 54 14.37 16.03 15.59
CA GLY A 54 14.89 16.71 16.77
C GLY A 54 15.68 15.78 17.73
N GLN A 55 15.47 14.47 17.63
CA GLN A 55 16.18 13.43 18.37
C GLN A 55 17.32 12.77 17.57
N GLY A 56 17.63 13.28 16.37
CA GLY A 56 18.63 12.70 15.46
C GLY A 56 18.18 11.43 14.74
N LEU A 57 16.89 11.12 14.77
CA LEU A 57 16.32 9.93 14.12
C LEU A 57 15.67 10.30 12.78
N ARG A 58 15.80 9.41 11.78
CA ARG A 58 15.23 9.62 10.45
C ARG A 58 14.01 8.73 10.23
N LEU A 59 12.83 9.35 10.09
CA LEU A 59 11.60 8.67 9.66
C LEU A 59 11.37 8.94 8.16
N THR A 60 11.09 7.89 7.39
CA THR A 60 10.64 8.01 5.99
C THR A 60 9.16 7.65 5.88
N LEU A 61 8.48 8.19 4.87
CA LEU A 61 7.10 7.82 4.59
C LEU A 61 6.96 6.32 4.30
N SER A 62 7.93 5.75 3.56
CA SER A 62 7.94 4.32 3.26
C SER A 62 8.00 3.45 4.51
N THR A 63 8.81 3.82 5.51
CA THR A 63 8.87 3.09 6.79
C THR A 63 7.52 3.08 7.50
N LEU A 64 6.85 4.24 7.51
CA LEU A 64 5.55 4.37 8.16
C LEU A 64 4.46 3.61 7.40
N LEU A 65 4.49 3.62 6.06
CA LEU A 65 3.57 2.84 5.23
C LEU A 65 3.76 1.33 5.41
N LEU A 66 5.01 0.85 5.51
CA LEU A 66 5.29 -0.55 5.84
C LEU A 66 4.69 -0.94 7.20
N LYS A 67 4.81 -0.06 8.20
CA LYS A 67 4.20 -0.29 9.51
C LYS A 67 2.66 -0.35 9.41
N ALA A 68 2.04 0.57 8.67
CA ALA A 68 0.60 0.57 8.44
C ALA A 68 0.12 -0.74 7.76
N VAL A 69 0.82 -1.20 6.73
CA VAL A 69 0.53 -2.48 6.06
C VAL A 69 0.67 -3.65 7.03
N ALA A 70 1.71 -3.66 7.86
CA ALA A 70 1.89 -4.70 8.88
C ALA A 70 0.75 -4.73 9.91
N GLU A 71 0.25 -3.56 10.34
CA GLU A 71 -0.93 -3.48 11.21
C GLU A 71 -2.21 -3.95 10.50
N GLY A 72 -2.34 -3.65 9.21
CA GLY A 72 -3.42 -4.18 8.39
C GLY A 72 -3.40 -5.71 8.28
N LEU A 73 -2.22 -6.30 8.08
CA LEU A 73 -2.04 -7.76 8.00
C LEU A 73 -2.41 -8.46 9.30
N LYS A 74 -2.07 -7.90 10.47
CA LYS A 74 -2.48 -8.46 11.77
C LYS A 74 -4.00 -8.61 11.91
N ALA A 75 -4.78 -7.73 11.26
CA ALA A 75 -6.24 -7.82 11.25
C ALA A 75 -6.78 -8.85 10.25
N ALA A 76 -5.93 -9.36 9.35
CA ALA A 76 -6.31 -10.27 8.27
C ALA A 76 -5.36 -11.48 8.18
N PRO A 77 -5.42 -12.43 9.14
CA PRO A 77 -4.47 -13.56 9.22
C PRO A 77 -4.40 -14.44 7.97
N LEU A 78 -5.46 -14.49 7.16
CA LEU A 78 -5.46 -15.21 5.90
C LEU A 78 -4.46 -14.65 4.87
N LEU A 79 -4.09 -13.36 4.97
CA LEU A 79 -3.08 -12.74 4.12
C LEU A 79 -1.65 -13.08 4.55
N GLU A 80 -1.46 -13.62 5.75
CA GLU A 80 -0.16 -14.03 6.29
C GLU A 80 0.19 -15.49 5.98
N ILE A 81 -0.69 -16.22 5.28
CA ILE A 81 -0.46 -17.63 4.94
C ILE A 81 0.74 -17.74 3.99
N LEU A 82 1.69 -18.54 4.42
CA LEU A 82 3.03 -18.70 3.83
C LEU A 82 3.10 -19.45 2.52
N PRO A 83 4.27 -19.39 1.88
CA PRO A 83 4.53 -19.29 0.46
C PRO A 83 4.04 -20.50 -0.37
N PRO A 84 3.90 -20.31 -1.66
CA PRO A 84 4.31 -19.16 -2.46
C PRO A 84 3.41 -17.95 -2.21
N GLN A 85 3.95 -16.73 -2.34
CA GLN A 85 3.34 -15.46 -1.94
C GLN A 85 1.86 -15.35 -2.34
N VAL A 86 0.96 -15.37 -1.35
CA VAL A 86 -0.50 -15.28 -1.57
C VAL A 86 -1.03 -13.86 -1.63
N PHE A 87 -0.24 -12.89 -1.19
CA PHE A 87 -0.62 -11.48 -1.14
C PHE A 87 0.54 -10.57 -1.48
N ALA A 88 0.28 -9.56 -2.29
CA ALA A 88 1.23 -8.51 -2.64
C ALA A 88 0.58 -7.14 -2.58
N VAL A 89 1.30 -6.16 -2.07
CA VAL A 89 0.87 -4.76 -1.99
C VAL A 89 1.81 -3.90 -2.82
N GLY A 90 1.29 -3.34 -3.90
CA GLY A 90 1.96 -2.28 -4.66
C GLY A 90 1.51 -0.91 -4.15
N ILE A 91 2.45 -0.06 -3.75
CA ILE A 91 2.16 1.28 -3.24
C ILE A 91 2.69 2.30 -4.24
N SER A 92 1.82 3.18 -4.71
CA SER A 92 2.17 4.26 -5.63
C SER A 92 2.57 5.54 -4.88
N ALA A 93 2.88 6.60 -5.62
CA ALA A 93 3.12 7.91 -5.04
C ALA A 93 1.81 8.56 -4.58
N LEU A 94 1.88 9.39 -3.53
CA LEU A 94 0.78 10.25 -3.11
C LEU A 94 0.35 11.17 -4.26
N GLN A 95 -0.96 11.29 -4.44
CA GLN A 95 -1.57 12.14 -5.47
C GLN A 95 -2.48 13.17 -4.83
N GLU A 96 -2.34 14.43 -5.23
CA GLU A 96 -3.26 15.49 -4.84
C GLU A 96 -4.44 15.53 -5.82
N LYS A 97 -5.66 15.39 -5.28
CA LYS A 97 -6.91 15.40 -6.05
C LYS A 97 -7.98 16.20 -5.31
N PRO A 98 -8.97 16.79 -6.03
CA PRO A 98 -10.17 17.30 -5.40
C PRO A 98 -10.90 16.16 -4.67
N GLY A 99 -11.29 16.39 -3.42
CA GLY A 99 -12.02 15.40 -2.64
C GLY A 99 -13.02 16.04 -1.71
N VAL A 100 -14.07 15.30 -1.36
CA VAL A 100 -15.07 15.72 -0.37
C VAL A 100 -14.59 15.26 1.01
N TYR A 101 -14.59 16.15 1.96
CA TYR A 101 -14.27 15.84 3.35
C TYR A 101 -15.27 16.51 4.30
N THR A 102 -15.26 16.10 5.56
CA THR A 102 -16.03 16.76 6.61
C THR A 102 -15.13 17.76 7.32
N ASP A 103 -15.52 19.03 7.34
CA ASP A 103 -14.76 20.09 7.98
C ASP A 103 -14.89 20.07 9.52
N GLN A 104 -14.23 21.01 10.20
CA GLN A 104 -14.26 21.13 11.66
C GLN A 104 -15.65 21.46 12.22
N ARG A 105 -16.60 21.94 11.38
CA ARG A 105 -17.98 22.24 11.75
C ARG A 105 -18.91 21.06 11.51
N GLY A 106 -18.37 19.92 10.97
CA GLY A 106 -19.17 18.76 10.60
C GLY A 106 -19.87 18.88 9.24
N GLU A 107 -19.56 19.91 8.44
CA GLU A 107 -20.12 20.15 7.14
C GLU A 107 -19.31 19.51 6.02
N LYS A 108 -19.98 19.13 4.91
CA LYS A 108 -19.30 18.64 3.71
C LYS A 108 -18.65 19.79 2.95
N ALA A 109 -17.34 19.67 2.73
CA ALA A 109 -16.55 20.62 1.97
C ALA A 109 -15.77 19.91 0.86
N ILE A 110 -15.41 20.67 -0.18
CA ILE A 110 -14.53 20.18 -1.26
C ILE A 110 -13.18 20.89 -1.11
N GLY A 111 -12.11 20.13 -1.16
CA GLY A 111 -10.76 20.67 -1.07
C GLY A 111 -9.73 19.74 -1.67
N VAL A 112 -8.47 20.17 -1.67
CA VAL A 112 -7.35 19.32 -2.10
C VAL A 112 -7.07 18.29 -1.03
N ARG A 113 -7.18 17.02 -1.40
CA ARG A 113 -6.89 15.87 -0.53
C ARG A 113 -5.74 15.06 -1.12
N ARG A 114 -5.07 14.29 -0.28
CA ARG A 114 -3.97 13.41 -0.70
C ARG A 114 -4.44 11.97 -0.71
N TYR A 115 -4.42 11.36 -1.87
CA TYR A 115 -4.79 9.97 -2.06
C TYR A 115 -3.54 9.11 -2.25
N LEU A 116 -3.57 7.90 -1.71
CA LEU A 116 -2.50 6.92 -1.86
C LEU A 116 -3.00 5.72 -2.67
N PRO A 117 -2.79 5.69 -4.00
CA PRO A 117 -3.18 4.55 -4.80
C PRO A 117 -2.36 3.31 -4.41
N MET A 118 -3.05 2.21 -4.16
CA MET A 118 -2.47 0.91 -3.83
C MET A 118 -3.08 -0.16 -4.71
N CYS A 119 -2.26 -1.10 -5.17
CA CYS A 119 -2.71 -2.31 -5.84
C CYS A 119 -2.50 -3.49 -4.90
N LEU A 120 -3.58 -4.15 -4.52
CA LEU A 120 -3.59 -5.33 -3.67
C LEU A 120 -3.84 -6.55 -4.55
N ALA A 121 -2.85 -7.41 -4.69
CA ALA A 121 -2.97 -8.63 -5.48
C ALA A 121 -2.92 -9.86 -4.58
N PHE A 122 -3.80 -10.84 -4.83
CA PHE A 122 -3.85 -12.08 -4.06
C PHE A 122 -4.19 -13.30 -4.91
N ASP A 123 -3.83 -14.47 -4.39
CA ASP A 123 -4.16 -15.77 -4.99
C ASP A 123 -5.60 -16.15 -4.65
N HIS A 124 -6.47 -16.16 -5.65
CA HIS A 124 -7.91 -16.46 -5.46
C HIS A 124 -8.21 -17.91 -5.09
N ARG A 125 -7.24 -18.83 -5.19
CA ARG A 125 -7.40 -20.20 -4.70
C ARG A 125 -7.38 -20.30 -3.19
N VAL A 126 -6.69 -19.34 -2.54
CA VAL A 126 -6.48 -19.33 -1.10
C VAL A 126 -7.51 -18.49 -0.37
N MET A 127 -7.94 -17.39 -1.00
CA MET A 127 -8.89 -16.46 -0.40
C MET A 127 -9.76 -15.76 -1.43
N ASP A 128 -10.89 -15.30 -1.00
CA ASP A 128 -11.78 -14.39 -1.71
C ASP A 128 -11.73 -12.98 -1.12
N PHE A 129 -12.61 -12.10 -1.61
CA PHE A 129 -12.71 -10.74 -1.11
C PHE A 129 -13.06 -10.64 0.39
N SER A 130 -13.77 -11.65 0.94
CA SER A 130 -14.12 -11.62 2.37
C SER A 130 -12.88 -11.66 3.26
N GLY A 131 -11.84 -12.37 2.84
CA GLY A 131 -10.53 -12.40 3.51
C GLY A 131 -9.77 -11.08 3.45
N LEU A 132 -10.01 -10.23 2.44
CA LEU A 132 -9.38 -8.92 2.30
C LEU A 132 -10.08 -7.82 3.13
N VAL A 133 -11.37 -7.97 3.43
CA VAL A 133 -12.17 -6.95 4.13
C VAL A 133 -11.58 -6.51 5.47
N PRO A 134 -11.10 -7.40 6.37
CA PRO A 134 -10.49 -6.97 7.62
C PRO A 134 -9.25 -6.10 7.42
N PHE A 135 -8.41 -6.42 6.43
CA PHE A 135 -7.27 -5.59 6.05
C PHE A 135 -7.70 -4.19 5.62
N LEU A 136 -8.67 -4.09 4.70
CA LEU A 136 -9.16 -2.81 4.19
C LEU A 136 -9.75 -1.95 5.32
N LYS A 137 -10.59 -2.52 6.19
CA LYS A 137 -11.15 -1.81 7.35
C LYS A 137 -10.06 -1.26 8.26
N ARG A 138 -9.03 -2.07 8.54
CA ARG A 138 -7.92 -1.62 9.38
C ARG A 138 -7.11 -0.51 8.71
N MET A 139 -6.88 -0.60 7.41
CA MET A 139 -6.21 0.46 6.65
C MET A 139 -7.04 1.75 6.66
N ASP A 140 -8.35 1.67 6.43
CA ASP A 140 -9.25 2.84 6.50
C ASP A 140 -9.20 3.52 7.87
N GLU A 141 -9.21 2.77 8.96
CA GLU A 141 -9.05 3.31 10.33
C GLU A 141 -7.72 4.05 10.48
N ILE A 142 -6.61 3.45 10.06
CA ILE A 142 -5.27 4.05 10.16
C ILE A 142 -5.17 5.33 9.34
N PHE A 143 -5.74 5.36 8.13
CA PHE A 143 -5.71 6.53 7.27
C PHE A 143 -6.64 7.65 7.75
N ALA A 144 -7.83 7.31 8.25
CA ALA A 144 -8.81 8.29 8.74
C ALA A 144 -8.44 8.86 10.11
N SER A 145 -7.87 8.04 11.00
CA SER A 145 -7.56 8.43 12.39
C SER A 145 -6.16 7.96 12.80
N PRO A 146 -5.09 8.61 12.31
CA PRO A 146 -3.72 8.17 12.47
C PRO A 146 -3.14 8.47 13.88
N ALA A 147 -3.95 8.46 14.93
CA ALA A 147 -3.51 8.72 16.30
C ALA A 147 -2.42 7.76 16.78
N GLU A 148 -2.41 6.53 16.26
CA GLU A 148 -1.44 5.49 16.61
C GLU A 148 -0.01 5.80 16.14
N ILE A 149 0.15 6.67 15.13
CA ILE A 149 1.48 7.01 14.56
C ILE A 149 2.41 7.60 15.63
N GLY A 150 1.86 8.30 16.61
CA GLY A 150 2.64 8.81 17.74
C GLY A 150 3.26 7.72 18.62
N ALA A 151 2.69 6.51 18.62
CA ALA A 151 3.17 5.36 19.39
C ALA A 151 4.03 4.37 18.55
N TRP A 152 4.16 4.61 17.28
CA TRP A 152 4.93 3.78 16.35
C TRP A 152 6.42 4.14 16.34
#